data_7b97a2c2b0e9d1e1cad65e6a79578540
#
_entry.id   7b97a2c2b0e9d1e1cad65e6a79578540
#
_cell.length_a   1.000
_cell.length_b   1.000
_cell.length_c   1.000
_cell.angle_alpha   90.00
_cell.angle_beta   90.00
_cell.angle_gamma   90.00
#
_symmetry.space_group_name_H-M   'P 1'
#
loop_
_entity.id
_entity.type
_entity.pdbx_description
1 polymer ?
#
loop_
_entity_poly.entity_id
_entity_poly.type
_entity_poly.pdbx_seq_one_letter_code
_entity_poly.pdbx_strand_id
1 'polypeptide(L)'
;VGAVPENLYNIVANGGLIEDTKKRLAAGNIKTEIYPLSIEQCRKKGYTMVEKLLKKNAGKEHVAPGDIVITKPDMFMVHDIYTTYLLETMKQIGADKIDDPDKVTIVWDHCMPTAVAKNDYDHYEAGLELAKKYGIKKLHIGEGICHTIMHEAKYAKPGEIATATDSHTTTYGGAGNFCSGIGTS
;
A
#
# COMPACT_ATOMS: atom_id res chain seq x y z
N VAL A 1 1.05 -20.38 -19.88
CA VAL A 1 0.40 -19.32 -19.10
C VAL A 1 -0.11 -20.01 -17.85
N GLY A 2 0.41 -19.66 -16.67
CA GLY A 2 -0.01 -20.24 -15.40
C GLY A 2 -1.48 -19.91 -15.10
N ALA A 3 -2.13 -20.74 -14.29
CA ALA A 3 -3.51 -20.50 -13.86
C ALA A 3 -3.59 -19.17 -13.09
N VAL A 4 -4.60 -18.38 -13.38
CA VAL A 4 -4.88 -17.15 -12.65
C VAL A 4 -5.22 -17.53 -11.20
N PRO A 5 -4.60 -16.92 -10.18
CA PRO A 5 -4.94 -17.18 -8.79
C PRO A 5 -6.43 -16.95 -8.52
N GLU A 6 -7.02 -17.78 -7.68
CA GLU A 6 -8.46 -17.77 -7.39
C GLU A 6 -8.93 -16.39 -6.87
N ASN A 7 -8.12 -15.71 -6.06
CA ASN A 7 -8.43 -14.37 -5.58
C ASN A 7 -8.58 -13.35 -6.72
N LEU A 8 -7.71 -13.41 -7.73
CA LEU A 8 -7.81 -12.54 -8.90
C LEU A 8 -9.01 -12.90 -9.77
N TYR A 9 -9.29 -14.19 -9.92
CA TYR A 9 -10.50 -14.64 -10.59
C TYR A 9 -11.76 -14.13 -9.89
N ASN A 10 -11.81 -14.23 -8.55
CA ASN A 10 -12.94 -13.77 -7.75
C ASN A 10 -13.16 -12.25 -7.85
N ILE A 11 -12.10 -11.46 -7.89
CA ILE A 11 -12.19 -10.01 -8.10
C ILE A 11 -12.90 -9.71 -9.44
N VAL A 12 -12.49 -10.38 -10.51
CA VAL A 12 -13.10 -10.20 -11.83
C VAL A 12 -14.56 -10.69 -11.84
N ALA A 13 -14.82 -11.87 -11.29
CA ALA A 13 -16.16 -12.46 -11.21
C ALA A 13 -17.13 -11.64 -10.36
N ASN A 14 -16.62 -10.91 -9.38
CA ASN A 14 -17.40 -10.04 -8.52
C ASN A 14 -17.66 -8.65 -9.10
N GLY A 15 -17.15 -8.35 -10.29
CA GLY A 15 -17.35 -7.05 -10.94
C GLY A 15 -16.26 -6.01 -10.66
N GLY A 16 -15.08 -6.46 -10.27
CA GLY A 16 -13.91 -5.62 -9.98
C GLY A 16 -13.59 -5.51 -8.50
N LEU A 17 -12.48 -4.84 -8.21
CA LEU A 17 -11.90 -4.76 -6.87
C LEU A 17 -12.84 -4.11 -5.84
N ILE A 18 -13.55 -3.06 -6.21
CA ILE A 18 -14.46 -2.34 -5.31
C ILE A 18 -15.62 -3.23 -4.89
N GLU A 19 -16.27 -3.90 -5.84
CA GLU A 19 -17.41 -4.77 -5.56
C GLU A 19 -16.99 -6.04 -4.78
N ASP A 20 -15.84 -6.61 -5.11
CA ASP A 20 -15.27 -7.72 -4.34
C ASP A 20 -14.98 -7.29 -2.89
N THR A 21 -14.38 -6.11 -2.70
CA THR A 21 -14.07 -5.58 -1.37
C THR A 21 -15.34 -5.33 -0.56
N LYS A 22 -16.38 -4.75 -1.15
CA LYS A 22 -17.69 -4.56 -0.50
C LYS A 22 -18.28 -5.88 0.01
N LYS A 23 -18.27 -6.92 -0.86
CA LYS A 23 -18.77 -8.26 -0.51
C LYS A 23 -17.98 -8.87 0.64
N ARG A 24 -16.66 -8.75 0.61
CA ARG A 24 -15.77 -9.28 1.66
C ARG A 24 -15.94 -8.57 3.00
N LEU A 25 -16.09 -7.25 2.98
CA LEU A 25 -16.38 -6.46 4.17
C LEU A 25 -17.73 -6.85 4.78
N ALA A 26 -18.77 -6.93 3.95
CA ALA A 26 -20.12 -7.33 4.41
C ALA A 26 -20.16 -8.75 5.00
N ALA A 27 -19.33 -9.66 4.48
CA ALA A 27 -19.19 -11.02 5.00
C ALA A 27 -18.28 -11.14 6.24
N GLY A 28 -17.68 -10.05 6.71
CA GLY A 28 -16.68 -10.08 7.81
C GLY A 28 -15.37 -10.79 7.44
N ASN A 29 -15.18 -11.11 6.17
CA ASN A 29 -14.05 -11.86 5.65
C ASN A 29 -12.91 -10.91 5.18
N ILE A 30 -12.29 -10.22 6.11
CA ILE A 30 -11.08 -9.43 5.83
C ILE A 30 -9.80 -10.30 6.04
N LYS A 31 -9.95 -11.62 6.07
CA LYS A 31 -8.78 -12.49 6.16
C LYS A 31 -8.05 -12.48 4.83
N THR A 32 -6.79 -12.07 4.87
CA THR A 32 -5.86 -12.27 3.75
C THR A 32 -5.70 -13.79 3.57
N GLU A 33 -6.38 -14.36 2.61
CA GLU A 33 -6.17 -15.77 2.26
C GLU A 33 -4.81 -15.88 1.60
N ILE A 34 -3.89 -16.54 2.29
CA ILE A 34 -2.59 -16.89 1.72
C ILE A 34 -2.81 -18.16 0.91
N TYR A 35 -2.82 -18.03 -0.41
CA TYR A 35 -2.88 -19.21 -1.29
C TYR A 35 -1.52 -19.90 -1.28
N PRO A 36 -1.45 -21.18 -0.90
CA PRO A 36 -0.20 -21.92 -0.97
C PRO A 36 0.20 -22.10 -2.44
N LEU A 37 1.23 -21.42 -2.86
CA LEU A 37 1.87 -21.71 -4.14
C LEU A 37 2.72 -22.97 -3.96
N SER A 38 2.52 -23.97 -4.81
CA SER A 38 3.41 -25.13 -4.86
C SER A 38 4.71 -24.71 -5.51
N ILE A 39 5.77 -24.64 -4.74
CA ILE A 39 7.11 -24.35 -5.25
C ILE A 39 7.86 -25.67 -5.37
N GLU A 40 7.91 -26.23 -6.56
CA GLU A 40 8.66 -27.48 -6.84
C GLU A 40 10.18 -27.31 -6.92
N GLN A 41 10.67 -26.09 -6.93
CA GLN A 41 12.10 -25.84 -7.10
C GLN A 41 12.69 -25.07 -5.92
N CYS A 42 13.23 -25.82 -4.96
CA CYS A 42 14.19 -25.27 -4.01
C CYS A 42 15.42 -24.74 -4.75
N ARG A 43 15.66 -23.45 -4.72
CA ARG A 43 16.90 -22.89 -5.27
C ARG A 43 18.10 -23.41 -4.46
N LYS A 44 19.01 -24.06 -5.14
CA LYS A 44 20.34 -24.41 -4.59
C LYS A 44 21.21 -23.18 -4.30
N LYS A 45 20.85 -21.99 -4.85
CA LYS A 45 21.52 -20.70 -4.64
C LYS A 45 20.76 -19.87 -3.61
N GLY A 46 21.48 -18.99 -2.89
CA GLY A 46 20.87 -18.10 -1.89
C GLY A 46 19.82 -17.16 -2.48
N TYR A 47 18.92 -16.69 -1.65
CA TYR A 47 17.89 -15.72 -2.00
C TYR A 47 18.45 -14.32 -2.18
N THR A 48 17.88 -13.56 -3.11
CA THR A 48 18.06 -12.10 -3.20
C THR A 48 17.45 -11.41 -1.97
N MET A 49 17.79 -10.15 -1.75
CA MET A 49 17.18 -9.35 -0.67
C MET A 49 15.66 -9.29 -0.81
N VAL A 50 15.15 -9.05 -2.02
CA VAL A 50 13.70 -8.98 -2.30
C VAL A 50 13.00 -10.30 -1.95
N GLU A 51 13.55 -11.42 -2.42
CA GLU A 51 13.01 -12.75 -2.10
C GLU A 51 12.98 -13.01 -0.59
N LYS A 52 14.02 -12.57 0.16
CA LYS A 52 14.06 -12.70 1.61
C LYS A 52 12.97 -11.88 2.30
N LEU A 53 12.76 -10.64 1.85
CA LEU A 53 11.74 -9.75 2.42
C LEU A 53 10.34 -10.25 2.14
N LEU A 54 10.05 -10.62 0.89
CA LEU A 54 8.76 -11.19 0.50
C LEU A 54 8.48 -12.52 1.21
N LYS A 55 9.48 -13.41 1.26
CA LYS A 55 9.40 -14.67 2.00
C LYS A 55 9.04 -14.45 3.47
N LYS A 56 9.77 -13.56 4.16
CA LYS A 56 9.56 -13.23 5.57
C LYS A 56 8.16 -12.68 5.81
N ASN A 57 7.76 -11.68 5.02
CA ASN A 57 6.48 -11.00 5.20
C ASN A 57 5.28 -11.89 4.85
N ALA A 58 5.39 -12.71 3.81
CA ALA A 58 4.35 -13.65 3.41
C ALA A 58 4.31 -14.93 4.29
N GLY A 59 5.24 -15.10 5.23
CA GLY A 59 5.31 -16.31 6.07
C GLY A 59 5.57 -17.60 5.28
N LYS A 60 6.28 -17.51 4.14
CA LYS A 60 6.55 -18.65 3.26
C LYS A 60 7.97 -19.19 3.45
N GLU A 61 8.15 -20.47 3.23
CA GLU A 61 9.50 -21.08 3.27
C GLU A 61 10.30 -20.77 2.01
N HIS A 62 9.62 -20.61 0.89
CA HIS A 62 10.24 -20.36 -0.42
C HIS A 62 9.45 -19.31 -1.21
N VAL A 63 10.18 -18.46 -1.91
CA VAL A 63 9.66 -17.49 -2.89
C VAL A 63 10.64 -17.44 -4.05
N ALA A 64 10.14 -17.45 -5.28
CA ALA A 64 10.94 -17.43 -6.50
C ALA A 64 10.35 -16.45 -7.53
N PRO A 65 11.13 -16.00 -8.51
CA PRO A 65 10.60 -15.22 -9.62
C PRO A 65 9.47 -15.95 -10.34
N GLY A 66 8.39 -15.24 -10.60
CA GLY A 66 7.16 -15.80 -11.17
C GLY A 66 6.11 -16.21 -10.14
N ASP A 67 6.48 -16.30 -8.86
CA ASP A 67 5.51 -16.57 -7.81
C ASP A 67 4.64 -15.34 -7.51
N ILE A 68 3.36 -15.60 -7.23
CA ILE A 68 2.47 -14.60 -6.67
C ILE A 68 2.46 -14.77 -5.15
N VAL A 69 2.78 -13.69 -4.45
CA VAL A 69 2.80 -13.68 -2.99
C VAL A 69 1.88 -12.58 -2.47
N ILE A 70 1.16 -12.88 -1.41
CA ILE A 70 0.36 -11.90 -0.68
C ILE A 70 1.18 -11.44 0.51
N THR A 71 1.39 -10.14 0.58
CA THR A 71 2.17 -9.50 1.65
C THR A 71 1.31 -8.49 2.37
N LYS A 72 1.63 -8.25 3.65
CA LYS A 72 1.04 -7.18 4.44
C LYS A 72 2.09 -6.07 4.57
N PRO A 73 1.92 -4.92 3.92
CA PRO A 73 2.85 -3.82 4.06
C PRO A 73 3.01 -3.35 5.50
N ASP A 74 4.24 -2.98 5.84
CA ASP A 74 4.59 -2.46 7.16
C ASP A 74 4.37 -0.95 7.24
N MET A 75 4.37 -0.28 6.08
CA MET A 75 4.20 1.16 5.97
C MET A 75 3.50 1.55 4.68
N PHE A 76 2.66 2.57 4.79
CA PHE A 76 1.95 3.20 3.68
C PHE A 76 2.22 4.70 3.66
N MET A 77 2.49 5.26 2.49
CA MET A 77 2.53 6.71 2.30
C MET A 77 1.51 7.13 1.24
N VAL A 78 0.76 8.15 1.56
CA VAL A 78 -0.20 8.79 0.66
C VAL A 78 0.27 10.23 0.44
N HIS A 79 0.52 10.62 -0.81
CA HIS A 79 0.77 12.02 -1.13
C HIS A 79 -0.53 12.75 -1.51
N ASP A 80 -0.51 14.05 -1.45
CA ASP A 80 -1.71 14.90 -1.51
C ASP A 80 -2.61 14.65 -2.72
N ILE A 81 -2.07 14.52 -3.93
CA ILE A 81 -2.88 14.33 -5.15
C ILE A 81 -3.85 13.14 -5.06
N TYR A 82 -3.53 12.12 -4.28
CA TYR A 82 -4.36 10.91 -4.16
C TYR A 82 -5.34 10.92 -2.99
N THR A 83 -5.32 11.94 -2.15
CA THR A 83 -6.18 11.97 -0.94
C THR A 83 -7.67 12.01 -1.25
N THR A 84 -8.10 12.76 -2.27
CA THR A 84 -9.51 12.79 -2.72
C THR A 84 -9.95 11.43 -3.25
N TYR A 85 -9.13 10.79 -4.08
CA TYR A 85 -9.44 9.46 -4.63
C TYR A 85 -9.52 8.41 -3.54
N LEU A 86 -8.57 8.43 -2.60
CA LEU A 86 -8.56 7.48 -1.48
C LEU A 86 -9.77 7.67 -0.58
N LEU A 87 -10.11 8.92 -0.23
CA LEU A 87 -11.28 9.23 0.59
C LEU A 87 -12.56 8.74 -0.07
N GLU A 88 -12.72 8.98 -1.37
CA GLU A 88 -13.88 8.52 -2.12
C GLU A 88 -13.94 6.99 -2.20
N THR A 89 -12.83 6.33 -2.49
CA THR A 89 -12.74 4.87 -2.52
C THR A 89 -13.11 4.26 -1.17
N MET A 90 -12.60 4.81 -0.07
CA MET A 90 -12.93 4.34 1.28
C MET A 90 -14.42 4.52 1.60
N LYS A 91 -15.05 5.61 1.12
CA LYS A 91 -16.49 5.82 1.22
C LYS A 91 -17.27 4.80 0.39
N GLN A 92 -16.85 4.55 -0.84
CA GLN A 92 -17.52 3.61 -1.78
C GLN A 92 -17.50 2.17 -1.27
N ILE A 93 -16.39 1.72 -0.69
CA ILE A 93 -16.28 0.35 -0.11
C ILE A 93 -16.95 0.25 1.27
N GLY A 94 -17.38 1.36 1.87
CA GLY A 94 -17.99 1.38 3.20
C GLY A 94 -16.99 1.07 4.33
N ALA A 95 -15.74 1.45 4.15
CA ALA A 95 -14.73 1.22 5.18
C ALA A 95 -14.87 2.23 6.34
N ASP A 96 -15.10 1.73 7.53
CA ASP A 96 -15.27 2.56 8.74
C ASP A 96 -13.96 2.78 9.50
N LYS A 97 -12.95 1.94 9.25
CA LYS A 97 -11.67 1.97 9.96
C LYS A 97 -10.52 1.50 9.08
N ILE A 98 -9.31 1.83 9.50
CA ILE A 98 -8.04 1.27 9.03
C ILE A 98 -7.52 0.33 10.12
N ASP A 99 -6.93 -0.80 9.73
CA ASP A 99 -6.38 -1.80 10.66
C ASP A 99 -5.36 -1.19 11.62
N ASP A 100 -4.44 -0.40 11.08
CA ASP A 100 -3.35 0.21 11.83
C ASP A 100 -3.03 1.60 11.24
N PRO A 101 -3.68 2.67 11.75
CA PRO A 101 -3.43 4.03 11.29
C PRO A 101 -2.00 4.53 11.55
N ASP A 102 -1.30 3.94 12.52
CA ASP A 102 0.09 4.32 12.81
C ASP A 102 1.07 3.87 11.71
N LYS A 103 0.64 2.99 10.81
CA LYS A 103 1.39 2.61 9.60
C LYS A 103 1.19 3.57 8.43
N VAL A 104 0.25 4.49 8.50
CA VAL A 104 -0.10 5.39 7.42
C VAL A 104 0.51 6.77 7.66
N THR A 105 1.13 7.32 6.63
CA THR A 105 1.65 8.69 6.61
C THR A 105 1.01 9.44 5.45
N ILE A 106 0.55 10.66 5.68
CA ILE A 106 0.07 11.55 4.62
C ILE A 106 1.07 12.69 4.48
N VAL A 107 1.51 12.94 3.25
CA VAL A 107 2.46 14.01 2.93
C VAL A 107 1.86 14.90 1.84
N TRP A 108 1.84 16.20 2.11
CA TRP A 108 1.44 17.23 1.16
C TRP A 108 2.69 17.90 0.62
N ASP A 109 3.11 17.50 -0.58
CA ASP A 109 4.35 17.98 -1.22
C ASP A 109 4.22 18.23 -2.73
N HIS A 110 3.11 17.85 -3.34
CA HIS A 110 2.87 18.08 -4.77
C HIS A 110 2.02 19.34 -5.01
N CYS A 111 0.95 19.54 -4.24
CA CYS A 111 0.05 20.68 -4.34
C CYS A 111 0.31 21.72 -3.26
N MET A 112 0.79 21.33 -2.08
CA MET A 112 1.07 22.20 -0.96
C MET A 112 2.59 22.38 -0.77
N PRO A 113 3.05 23.54 -0.29
CA PRO A 113 2.29 24.72 0.17
C PRO A 113 1.92 25.70 -0.94
N THR A 114 2.23 25.41 -2.20
CA THR A 114 2.09 26.35 -3.33
C THR A 114 0.73 26.23 -4.05
N ALA A 115 -0.28 25.71 -3.36
CA ALA A 115 -1.63 25.56 -3.91
C ALA A 115 -2.12 26.84 -4.59
N VAL A 116 -2.46 26.72 -5.86
CA VAL A 116 -2.96 27.83 -6.69
C VAL A 116 -4.33 27.56 -7.31
N ALA A 117 -4.71 26.28 -7.37
CA ALA A 117 -5.98 25.86 -7.94
C ALA A 117 -6.92 25.32 -6.85
N LYS A 118 -8.22 25.40 -7.14
CA LYS A 118 -9.24 24.84 -6.23
C LYS A 118 -8.98 23.34 -5.93
N ASN A 119 -8.58 22.59 -6.94
CA ASN A 119 -8.30 21.18 -6.83
C ASN A 119 -7.17 20.87 -5.82
N ASP A 120 -6.19 21.75 -5.69
CA ASP A 120 -5.09 21.59 -4.72
C ASP A 120 -5.64 21.68 -3.29
N TYR A 121 -6.57 22.60 -3.04
CA TYR A 121 -7.25 22.71 -1.75
C TYR A 121 -8.19 21.54 -1.48
N ASP A 122 -8.89 21.03 -2.50
CA ASP A 122 -9.76 19.87 -2.38
C ASP A 122 -8.94 18.63 -1.93
N HIS A 123 -7.74 18.45 -2.49
CA HIS A 123 -6.81 17.39 -2.05
C HIS A 123 -6.32 17.59 -0.62
N TYR A 124 -6.02 18.83 -0.25
CA TYR A 124 -5.60 19.15 1.11
C TYR A 124 -6.68 18.81 2.13
N GLU A 125 -7.91 19.31 1.90
CA GLU A 125 -9.04 19.06 2.79
C GLU A 125 -9.39 17.57 2.89
N ALA A 126 -9.39 16.85 1.76
CA ALA A 126 -9.63 15.41 1.75
C ALA A 126 -8.61 14.64 2.57
N GLY A 127 -7.33 15.04 2.53
CA GLY A 127 -6.29 14.42 3.36
C GLY A 127 -6.50 14.67 4.86
N LEU A 128 -6.94 15.88 5.23
CA LEU A 128 -7.29 16.17 6.62
C LEU A 128 -8.53 15.39 7.08
N GLU A 129 -9.54 15.24 6.22
CA GLU A 129 -10.73 14.42 6.50
C GLU A 129 -10.33 12.95 6.70
N LEU A 130 -9.48 12.38 5.82
CA LEU A 130 -8.92 11.04 5.98
C LEU A 130 -8.22 10.88 7.32
N ALA A 131 -7.32 11.79 7.64
CA ALA A 131 -6.56 11.76 8.88
C ALA A 131 -7.48 11.76 10.11
N LYS A 132 -8.45 12.66 10.13
CA LYS A 132 -9.42 12.78 11.21
C LYS A 132 -10.33 11.55 11.33
N LYS A 133 -10.88 11.09 10.21
CA LYS A 133 -11.84 9.97 10.19
C LYS A 133 -11.20 8.67 10.61
N TYR A 134 -9.97 8.40 10.14
CA TYR A 134 -9.30 7.11 10.35
C TYR A 134 -8.20 7.15 11.41
N GLY A 135 -8.00 8.28 12.09
CA GLY A 135 -7.03 8.38 13.19
C GLY A 135 -5.56 8.41 12.76
N ILE A 136 -5.28 8.83 11.53
CA ILE A 136 -3.90 8.95 11.03
C ILE A 136 -3.23 10.15 11.68
N LYS A 137 -2.05 9.95 12.27
CA LYS A 137 -1.33 10.98 13.03
C LYS A 137 -0.06 11.49 12.38
N LYS A 138 0.50 10.72 11.42
CA LYS A 138 1.72 11.10 10.71
C LYS A 138 1.35 11.97 9.52
N LEU A 139 1.39 13.29 9.74
CA LEU A 139 0.95 14.30 8.78
C LEU A 139 2.10 15.27 8.55
N HIS A 140 2.48 15.48 7.30
CA HIS A 140 3.55 16.38 6.89
C HIS A 140 3.05 17.34 5.80
N ILE A 141 3.03 18.63 6.09
CA ILE A 141 2.47 19.65 5.21
C ILE A 141 3.56 20.65 4.83
N GLY A 142 4.02 20.57 3.57
CA GLY A 142 5.04 21.50 3.07
C GLY A 142 6.40 21.40 3.78
N GLU A 143 6.68 20.29 4.44
CA GLU A 143 7.94 20.07 5.17
C GLU A 143 9.08 19.58 4.27
N GLY A 144 8.76 19.16 3.05
CA GLY A 144 9.72 18.67 2.06
C GLY A 144 9.12 17.62 1.16
N ILE A 145 9.97 17.01 0.34
CA ILE A 145 9.59 15.93 -0.59
C ILE A 145 9.20 14.68 0.22
N CYS A 146 8.08 14.07 -0.11
CA CYS A 146 7.53 12.91 0.61
C CYS A 146 8.55 11.80 0.83
N HIS A 147 9.31 11.44 -0.19
CA HIS A 147 10.31 10.37 -0.07
C HIS A 147 11.46 10.73 0.88
N THR A 148 11.88 11.99 0.91
CA THR A 148 12.89 12.48 1.85
C THR A 148 12.36 12.41 3.28
N ILE A 149 11.13 12.89 3.50
CA ILE A 149 10.48 12.85 4.82
C ILE A 149 10.39 11.40 5.33
N MET A 150 10.01 10.44 4.48
CA MET A 150 9.89 9.04 4.88
C MET A 150 11.22 8.44 5.36
N HIS A 151 12.34 8.90 4.79
CA HIS A 151 13.68 8.49 5.24
C HIS A 151 14.11 9.22 6.52
N GLU A 152 14.00 10.55 6.55
CA GLU A 152 14.46 11.39 7.66
C GLU A 152 13.68 11.11 8.95
N ALA A 153 12.36 10.93 8.84
CA ALA A 153 11.50 10.54 9.96
C ALA A 153 11.63 9.07 10.35
N LYS A 154 12.46 8.28 9.63
CA LYS A 154 12.69 6.85 9.87
C LYS A 154 11.40 6.01 9.79
N TYR A 155 10.48 6.42 8.92
CA TYR A 155 9.27 5.64 8.67
C TYR A 155 9.55 4.46 7.75
N ALA A 156 10.45 4.62 6.78
CA ALA A 156 10.95 3.54 5.93
C ALA A 156 12.12 2.83 6.63
N LYS A 157 11.90 1.65 7.19
CA LYS A 157 12.90 0.92 7.95
C LYS A 157 13.46 -0.26 7.17
N PRO A 158 14.76 -0.56 7.30
CA PRO A 158 15.37 -1.72 6.64
C PRO A 158 14.61 -3.01 6.96
N GLY A 159 14.40 -3.83 5.93
CA GLY A 159 13.77 -5.13 6.11
C GLY A 159 12.24 -5.12 6.12
N GLU A 160 11.62 -3.98 5.90
CA GLU A 160 10.17 -3.80 5.80
C GLU A 160 9.67 -3.78 4.35
N ILE A 161 8.38 -3.98 4.17
CA ILE A 161 7.65 -3.77 2.92
C ILE A 161 6.88 -2.46 3.01
N ALA A 162 7.09 -1.60 2.03
CA ALA A 162 6.45 -0.30 1.95
C ALA A 162 5.63 -0.16 0.65
N THR A 163 4.49 0.49 0.74
CA THR A 163 3.72 0.91 -0.43
C THR A 163 3.37 2.39 -0.33
N ALA A 164 3.27 3.04 -1.47
CA ALA A 164 2.86 4.43 -1.51
C ALA A 164 2.10 4.73 -2.81
N THR A 165 1.41 5.84 -2.85
CA THR A 165 0.66 6.29 -4.02
C THR A 165 1.53 6.95 -5.09
N ASP A 166 2.80 7.19 -4.81
CA ASP A 166 3.75 7.82 -5.72
C ASP A 166 4.59 6.79 -6.51
N SER A 167 4.91 7.11 -7.76
CA SER A 167 5.70 6.25 -8.66
C SER A 167 7.17 6.10 -8.23
N HIS A 168 7.72 7.05 -7.46
CA HIS A 168 9.10 7.03 -6.97
C HIS A 168 9.23 6.33 -5.61
N THR A 169 8.23 5.62 -5.15
CA THR A 169 8.24 4.84 -3.90
C THR A 169 9.43 3.87 -3.81
N THR A 170 9.91 3.40 -4.97
CA THR A 170 11.10 2.54 -5.06
C THR A 170 12.36 3.15 -4.42
N THR A 171 12.39 4.48 -4.19
CA THR A 171 13.45 5.20 -3.47
C THR A 171 13.72 4.59 -2.09
N TYR A 172 12.71 4.06 -1.41
CA TYR A 172 12.90 3.44 -0.08
C TYR A 172 13.74 2.16 -0.13
N GLY A 173 13.93 1.59 -1.33
CA GLY A 173 14.88 0.50 -1.54
C GLY A 173 16.33 0.86 -1.15
N GLY A 174 16.70 2.14 -1.23
CA GLY A 174 17.98 2.67 -0.74
C GLY A 174 18.18 2.49 0.77
N ALA A 175 17.10 2.42 1.55
CA ALA A 175 17.13 2.10 2.98
C ALA A 175 16.96 0.60 3.28
N GLY A 176 16.94 -0.26 2.26
CA GLY A 176 16.79 -1.70 2.46
C GLY A 176 15.35 -2.19 2.61
N ASN A 177 14.38 -1.45 2.07
CA ASN A 177 12.99 -1.88 1.96
C ASN A 177 12.74 -2.65 0.65
N PHE A 178 11.69 -3.48 0.62
CA PHE A 178 10.98 -3.78 -0.62
C PHE A 178 9.81 -2.80 -0.73
N CYS A 179 9.77 -2.04 -1.81
CA CYS A 179 8.80 -0.97 -1.93
C CYS A 179 8.28 -0.81 -3.36
N SER A 180 7.02 -0.44 -3.47
CA SER A 180 6.34 -0.25 -4.75
C SER A 180 5.32 0.87 -4.66
N GLY A 181 5.28 1.69 -5.73
CA GLY A 181 4.16 2.58 -5.97
C GLY A 181 2.93 1.78 -6.41
N ILE A 182 1.79 2.13 -5.86
CA ILE A 182 0.49 1.55 -6.21
C ILE A 182 -0.49 2.68 -6.51
N GLY A 183 -1.28 2.50 -7.56
CA GLY A 183 -2.38 3.41 -7.87
C GLY A 183 -3.59 3.19 -6.97
N THR A 184 -4.65 3.94 -7.25
CA THR A 184 -5.94 3.87 -6.54
C THR A 184 -6.98 3.00 -7.26
N SER A 185 -6.60 2.39 -8.37
CA SER A 185 -7.46 1.55 -9.20
C SER A 185 -7.44 0.08 -8.79
#